data_f9680ac70220cfb3c578e81b895f0b3e
#
_entry.id   f9680ac70220cfb3c578e81b895f0b3e
#
_cell.length_a   1.000
_cell.length_b   1.000
_cell.length_c   1.000
_cell.angle_alpha   90.00
_cell.angle_beta   90.00
_cell.angle_gamma   90.00
#
_symmetry.space_group_name_H-M   'P 1'
#
loop_
_entity.id
_entity.type
_entity.pdbx_description
1 polymer ?
#
loop_
_entity_poly.entity_id
_entity_poly.type
_entity_poly.pdbx_seq_one_letter_code
_entity_poly.pdbx_strand_id
1 'polypeptide(L)'
;MELSERKEKILAAVVEQYIKTGEPVGSKALLDSLDMSVSSATVRNEMADLGYLGLLDQPHASAGRVPTGEGYRYYVDNLVPESELSEESRRLIDAGIGNANGDPESLLRHAGEALAYLTQCAAVMTTPSGENTKIKRVELVPISPHTAMIVLLASNGILRSKLFRLDSAIDTTICETFYNVAQAMLIGVPVSSLTPAYLQSIAARLGMESLAMFPMLSAVAELSQSAAQPHVFLSGQSNLLHHREYAGRAYELLEFLSRGTPLRTLADSMKGELEIRIGRENGFVQLDNSSVILARYTVGEDSSGSIGIIGPTRMDYRRLVPGLKYISQCISKTMEKALEE
;
A
#
# COMPACT_ATOMS: atom_id res chain seq x y z
N MET A 1 17.68 -20.87 12.28
CA MET A 1 17.84 -21.26 13.71
C MET A 1 16.58 -22.03 14.08
N GLU A 2 16.72 -23.28 14.54
CA GLU A 2 15.58 -24.07 15.02
C GLU A 2 15.52 -23.98 16.55
N LEU A 3 14.37 -23.59 17.07
CA LEU A 3 14.08 -23.61 18.50
C LEU A 3 13.44 -24.96 18.88
N SER A 4 13.55 -25.35 20.17
CA SER A 4 12.76 -26.47 20.69
C SER A 4 11.27 -26.02 20.80
N GLU A 5 10.34 -26.94 20.64
CA GLU A 5 8.90 -26.71 20.77
C GLU A 5 8.53 -25.91 22.04
N ARG A 6 9.23 -26.19 23.15
CA ARG A 6 9.03 -25.45 24.40
C ARG A 6 9.44 -23.99 24.30
N LYS A 7 10.61 -23.69 23.68
CA LYS A 7 11.08 -22.32 23.47
C LYS A 7 10.15 -21.56 22.55
N GLU A 8 9.63 -22.20 21.51
CA GLU A 8 8.65 -21.63 20.58
C GLU A 8 7.37 -21.25 21.28
N LYS A 9 6.79 -22.15 22.07
CA LYS A 9 5.58 -21.86 22.88
C LYS A 9 5.79 -20.70 23.86
N ILE A 10 6.96 -20.66 24.51
CA ILE A 10 7.27 -19.56 25.44
C ILE A 10 7.48 -18.24 24.69
N LEU A 11 8.20 -18.26 23.57
CA LEU A 11 8.38 -17.05 22.74
C LEU A 11 7.04 -16.54 22.23
N ALA A 12 6.17 -17.42 21.70
CA ALA A 12 4.84 -17.05 21.24
C ALA A 12 4.01 -16.42 22.37
N ALA A 13 4.00 -17.03 23.56
CA ALA A 13 3.27 -16.52 24.72
C ALA A 13 3.81 -15.16 25.18
N VAL A 14 5.14 -14.94 25.17
CA VAL A 14 5.74 -13.63 25.48
C VAL A 14 5.30 -12.59 24.47
N VAL A 15 5.39 -12.88 23.17
CA VAL A 15 5.02 -11.96 22.09
C VAL A 15 3.54 -11.62 22.18
N GLU A 16 2.67 -12.61 22.28
CA GLU A 16 1.20 -12.39 22.38
C GLU A 16 0.80 -11.59 23.62
N GLN A 17 1.41 -11.87 24.75
CA GLN A 17 1.16 -11.13 25.98
C GLN A 17 1.63 -9.68 25.87
N TYR A 18 2.83 -9.47 25.28
CA TYR A 18 3.37 -8.14 25.06
C TYR A 18 2.54 -7.34 24.05
N ILE A 19 2.06 -7.97 22.97
CA ILE A 19 1.14 -7.33 22.02
C ILE A 19 -0.12 -6.81 22.77
N LYS A 20 -0.69 -7.61 23.67
CA LYS A 20 -1.90 -7.25 24.42
C LYS A 20 -1.69 -6.13 25.43
N THR A 21 -0.58 -6.16 26.16
CA THR A 21 -0.38 -5.29 27.33
C THR A 21 0.55 -4.11 27.08
N GLY A 22 1.54 -4.28 26.18
CA GLY A 22 2.65 -3.33 26.02
C GLY A 22 3.62 -3.30 27.23
N GLU A 23 3.48 -4.23 28.17
CA GLU A 23 4.29 -4.27 29.39
C GLU A 23 5.24 -5.49 29.39
N PRO A 24 6.48 -5.35 29.95
CA PRO A 24 7.41 -6.46 30.02
C PRO A 24 6.82 -7.68 30.73
N VAL A 25 6.98 -8.85 30.11
CA VAL A 25 6.31 -10.10 30.51
C VAL A 25 7.16 -10.87 31.52
N GLY A 26 6.61 -11.15 32.68
CA GLY A 26 7.25 -11.94 33.70
C GLY A 26 6.91 -13.44 33.59
N SER A 27 7.84 -14.33 34.01
CA SER A 27 7.63 -15.79 33.92
C SER A 27 6.40 -16.33 34.65
N LYS A 28 5.95 -15.66 35.73
CA LYS A 28 4.73 -16.03 36.44
C LYS A 28 3.46 -15.72 35.64
N ALA A 29 3.43 -14.60 34.93
CA ALA A 29 2.28 -14.19 34.15
C ALA A 29 2.03 -15.10 32.92
N LEU A 30 3.03 -15.86 32.50
CA LEU A 30 2.91 -16.82 31.39
C LEU A 30 2.32 -18.18 31.81
N LEU A 31 2.40 -18.55 33.07
CA LEU A 31 1.99 -19.91 33.50
C LEU A 31 0.54 -20.21 33.17
N ASP A 32 -0.35 -19.21 33.33
CA ASP A 32 -1.78 -19.38 33.07
C ASP A 32 -2.12 -19.41 31.56
N SER A 33 -1.22 -18.91 30.72
CA SER A 33 -1.39 -18.88 29.26
C SER A 33 -0.66 -20.01 28.53
N LEU A 34 0.26 -20.71 29.22
CA LEU A 34 1.01 -21.82 28.65
C LEU A 34 0.26 -23.13 28.87
N ASP A 35 -0.15 -23.79 27.79
CA ASP A 35 -0.71 -25.14 27.83
C ASP A 35 0.41 -26.19 28.05
N MET A 36 1.15 -26.02 29.16
CA MET A 36 2.27 -26.88 29.55
C MET A 36 2.43 -26.97 31.06
N SER A 37 2.71 -28.18 31.56
CA SER A 37 3.04 -28.38 32.97
C SER A 37 4.51 -28.05 33.24
N VAL A 38 4.80 -26.75 33.44
CA VAL A 38 6.16 -26.26 33.71
C VAL A 38 6.20 -25.34 34.92
N SER A 39 7.34 -25.29 35.62
CA SER A 39 7.52 -24.36 36.73
C SER A 39 7.89 -22.96 36.25
N SER A 40 7.55 -21.92 37.06
CA SER A 40 7.97 -20.54 36.77
C SER A 40 9.52 -20.40 36.67
N ALA A 41 10.28 -21.24 37.39
CA ALA A 41 11.72 -21.28 37.29
C ALA A 41 12.19 -21.80 35.92
N THR A 42 11.54 -22.84 35.41
CA THR A 42 11.80 -23.35 34.06
C THR A 42 11.51 -22.31 32.99
N VAL A 43 10.31 -21.68 33.05
CA VAL A 43 9.95 -20.60 32.11
C VAL A 43 10.97 -19.46 32.16
N ARG A 44 11.42 -19.07 33.36
CA ARG A 44 12.43 -18.01 33.53
C ARG A 44 13.77 -18.36 32.88
N ASN A 45 14.22 -19.63 32.98
CA ASN A 45 15.45 -20.08 32.37
C ASN A 45 15.32 -20.09 30.84
N GLU A 46 14.22 -20.61 30.29
CA GLU A 46 13.96 -20.57 28.83
C GLU A 46 13.88 -19.14 28.29
N MET A 47 13.25 -18.21 29.03
CA MET A 47 13.24 -16.79 28.65
C MET A 47 14.65 -16.15 28.70
N ALA A 48 15.52 -16.57 29.61
CA ALA A 48 16.92 -16.16 29.64
C ALA A 48 17.68 -16.67 28.42
N ASP A 49 17.49 -17.95 28.07
CA ASP A 49 18.08 -18.56 26.88
C ASP A 49 17.62 -17.85 25.60
N LEU A 50 16.33 -17.55 25.47
CA LEU A 50 15.79 -16.76 24.36
C LEU A 50 16.40 -15.35 24.31
N GLY A 51 16.75 -14.79 25.47
CA GLY A 51 17.50 -13.53 25.57
C GLY A 51 18.93 -13.68 25.03
N TYR A 52 19.65 -14.76 25.37
CA TYR A 52 20.98 -15.04 24.82
C TYR A 52 20.95 -15.26 23.30
N LEU A 53 19.85 -15.80 22.78
CA LEU A 53 19.62 -15.97 21.34
C LEU A 53 19.22 -14.65 20.63
N GLY A 54 19.07 -13.55 21.38
CA GLY A 54 18.69 -12.24 20.83
C GLY A 54 17.21 -12.09 20.49
N LEU A 55 16.35 -13.05 20.87
CA LEU A 55 14.91 -13.01 20.55
C LEU A 55 14.09 -12.25 21.59
N LEU A 56 14.57 -12.17 22.83
CA LEU A 56 14.00 -11.41 23.92
C LEU A 56 15.02 -10.43 24.48
N ASP A 57 14.55 -9.31 25.01
CA ASP A 57 15.36 -8.33 25.74
C ASP A 57 14.81 -8.11 27.15
N GLN A 58 15.63 -7.53 28.02
CA GLN A 58 15.27 -7.17 29.38
C GLN A 58 15.53 -5.68 29.60
N PRO A 59 14.49 -4.82 29.58
CA PRO A 59 14.67 -3.37 29.70
C PRO A 59 15.41 -2.92 30.96
N HIS A 60 15.19 -3.61 32.10
CA HIS A 60 15.89 -3.36 33.37
C HIS A 60 16.06 -4.66 34.13
N ALA A 61 17.01 -4.73 35.07
CA ALA A 61 17.35 -5.93 35.85
C ALA A 61 16.16 -6.58 36.58
N SER A 62 15.16 -5.80 36.99
CA SER A 62 13.93 -6.29 37.65
C SER A 62 12.74 -6.43 36.70
N ALA A 63 12.86 -6.05 35.43
CA ALA A 63 11.80 -6.14 34.47
C ALA A 63 11.60 -7.58 33.96
N GLY A 64 10.41 -7.85 33.43
CA GLY A 64 10.16 -9.03 32.59
C GLY A 64 10.94 -8.98 31.29
N ARG A 65 10.52 -9.76 30.32
CA ARG A 65 11.11 -9.79 28.97
C ARG A 65 10.20 -9.10 27.97
N VAL A 66 10.81 -8.49 26.96
CA VAL A 66 10.13 -7.90 25.80
C VAL A 66 10.68 -8.54 24.52
N PRO A 67 9.87 -8.73 23.47
CA PRO A 67 10.38 -9.23 22.19
C PRO A 67 11.32 -8.19 21.54
N THR A 68 12.39 -8.69 20.93
CA THR A 68 13.24 -7.90 20.01
C THR A 68 12.66 -7.90 18.60
N GLY A 69 13.23 -7.13 17.67
CA GLY A 69 12.89 -7.21 16.24
C GLY A 69 13.04 -8.63 15.69
N GLU A 70 14.14 -9.31 16.04
CA GLU A 70 14.41 -10.72 15.67
C GLU A 70 13.39 -11.68 16.32
N GLY A 71 12.96 -11.41 17.56
CA GLY A 71 11.91 -12.18 18.22
C GLY A 71 10.57 -12.07 17.52
N TYR A 72 10.18 -10.85 17.11
CA TYR A 72 8.98 -10.64 16.29
C TYR A 72 9.12 -11.30 14.91
N ARG A 73 10.28 -11.23 14.27
CA ARG A 73 10.53 -11.88 12.99
C ARG A 73 10.36 -13.39 13.08
N TYR A 74 11.00 -14.02 14.09
CA TYR A 74 10.84 -15.45 14.30
C TYR A 74 9.37 -15.83 14.55
N TYR A 75 8.67 -15.04 15.38
CA TYR A 75 7.24 -15.24 15.66
C TYR A 75 6.39 -15.17 14.40
N VAL A 76 6.58 -14.13 13.58
CA VAL A 76 5.81 -13.94 12.36
C VAL A 76 6.05 -15.05 11.33
N ASP A 77 7.30 -15.48 11.18
CA ASP A 77 7.68 -16.47 10.17
C ASP A 77 7.31 -17.91 10.53
N ASN A 78 7.28 -18.25 11.84
CA ASN A 78 7.18 -19.63 12.27
C ASN A 78 6.03 -19.92 13.23
N LEU A 79 5.52 -18.92 13.96
CA LEU A 79 4.65 -19.17 15.11
C LEU A 79 3.26 -18.54 14.98
N VAL A 80 3.04 -17.62 14.02
CA VAL A 80 1.72 -17.07 13.77
C VAL A 80 0.85 -18.16 13.16
N PRO A 81 -0.21 -18.63 13.85
CA PRO A 81 -1.08 -19.64 13.28
C PRO A 81 -1.86 -19.06 12.10
N GLU A 82 -2.09 -19.88 11.09
CA GLU A 82 -3.07 -19.53 10.05
C GLU A 82 -4.43 -19.32 10.71
N SER A 83 -4.97 -18.11 10.58
CA SER A 83 -6.28 -17.76 11.13
C SER A 83 -7.17 -17.22 10.04
N GLU A 84 -8.44 -17.54 10.13
CA GLU A 84 -9.44 -16.95 9.25
C GLU A 84 -9.85 -15.57 9.75
N LEU A 85 -10.20 -14.70 8.82
CA LEU A 85 -10.77 -13.41 9.13
C LEU A 85 -12.18 -13.60 9.72
N SER A 86 -12.47 -12.88 10.83
CA SER A 86 -13.81 -12.93 11.42
C SER A 86 -14.88 -12.41 10.46
N GLU A 87 -16.11 -12.95 10.54
CA GLU A 87 -17.21 -12.49 9.71
C GLU A 87 -17.53 -11.00 9.91
N GLU A 88 -17.38 -10.48 11.12
CA GLU A 88 -17.56 -9.06 11.41
C GLU A 88 -16.54 -8.20 10.62
N SER A 89 -15.27 -8.59 10.65
CA SER A 89 -14.23 -7.90 9.90
C SER A 89 -14.47 -8.00 8.39
N ARG A 90 -14.93 -9.15 7.88
CA ARG A 90 -15.32 -9.30 6.46
C ARG A 90 -16.42 -8.32 6.08
N ARG A 91 -17.51 -8.26 6.86
CA ARG A 91 -18.63 -7.35 6.59
C ARG A 91 -18.22 -5.88 6.59
N LEU A 92 -17.32 -5.47 7.48
CA LEU A 92 -16.82 -4.10 7.52
C LEU A 92 -15.98 -3.76 6.29
N ILE A 93 -15.13 -4.68 5.84
CA ILE A 93 -14.34 -4.52 4.61
C ILE A 93 -15.27 -4.44 3.40
N ASP A 94 -16.22 -5.37 3.28
CA ASP A 94 -17.16 -5.43 2.16
C ASP A 94 -18.03 -4.17 2.09
N ALA A 95 -18.49 -3.65 3.23
CA ALA A 95 -19.25 -2.39 3.29
C ALA A 95 -18.38 -1.18 2.88
N GLY A 96 -17.10 -1.14 3.28
CA GLY A 96 -16.17 -0.10 2.87
C GLY A 96 -15.94 -0.11 1.35
N ILE A 97 -15.71 -1.28 0.77
CA ILE A 97 -15.47 -1.47 -0.66
C ILE A 97 -16.75 -1.22 -1.47
N GLY A 98 -17.91 -1.69 -0.99
CA GLY A 98 -19.20 -1.53 -1.67
C GLY A 98 -19.68 -0.09 -1.85
N ASN A 99 -19.13 0.85 -1.10
CA ASN A 99 -19.43 2.28 -1.22
C ASN A 99 -18.67 3.00 -2.35
N ALA A 100 -17.74 2.31 -3.02
CA ALA A 100 -16.99 2.89 -4.13
C ALA A 100 -17.82 2.84 -5.41
N ASN A 101 -18.12 4.01 -5.97
CA ASN A 101 -18.96 4.19 -7.17
C ASN A 101 -18.20 3.84 -8.49
N GLY A 102 -17.44 2.76 -8.53
CA GLY A 102 -16.70 2.33 -9.73
C GLY A 102 -15.42 3.10 -10.04
N ASP A 103 -15.09 4.16 -9.28
CA ASP A 103 -13.84 4.90 -9.41
C ASP A 103 -12.71 4.21 -8.61
N PRO A 104 -11.60 3.78 -9.26
CA PRO A 104 -10.51 3.09 -8.60
C PRO A 104 -9.87 3.86 -7.43
N GLU A 105 -9.72 5.18 -7.54
CA GLU A 105 -9.14 5.98 -6.47
C GLU A 105 -10.09 6.09 -5.27
N SER A 106 -11.39 6.20 -5.52
CA SER A 106 -12.42 6.17 -4.49
C SER A 106 -12.46 4.83 -3.77
N LEU A 107 -12.37 3.71 -4.53
CA LEU A 107 -12.29 2.36 -3.98
C LEU A 107 -11.11 2.22 -3.01
N LEU A 108 -9.91 2.64 -3.43
CA LEU A 108 -8.71 2.57 -2.60
C LEU A 108 -8.84 3.42 -1.33
N ARG A 109 -9.42 4.61 -1.44
CA ARG A 109 -9.65 5.49 -0.29
C ARG A 109 -10.56 4.84 0.75
N HIS A 110 -11.72 4.33 0.33
CA HIS A 110 -12.66 3.67 1.24
C HIS A 110 -12.08 2.37 1.84
N ALA A 111 -11.35 1.59 1.03
CA ALA A 111 -10.64 0.42 1.52
C ALA A 111 -9.61 0.77 2.60
N GLY A 112 -8.86 1.86 2.38
CA GLY A 112 -7.89 2.36 3.36
C GLY A 112 -8.53 2.89 4.63
N GLU A 113 -9.66 3.59 4.54
CA GLU A 113 -10.42 4.06 5.70
C GLU A 113 -10.96 2.88 6.52
N ALA A 114 -11.53 1.87 5.87
CA ALA A 114 -11.99 0.65 6.54
C ALA A 114 -10.83 -0.09 7.23
N LEU A 115 -9.69 -0.20 6.54
CA LEU A 115 -8.50 -0.84 7.08
C LEU A 115 -7.94 -0.08 8.30
N ALA A 116 -7.82 1.24 8.20
CA ALA A 116 -7.35 2.09 9.31
C ALA A 116 -8.28 2.01 10.52
N TYR A 117 -9.59 1.97 10.30
CA TYR A 117 -10.59 1.80 11.35
C TYR A 117 -10.47 0.45 12.06
N LEU A 118 -10.37 -0.64 11.29
CA LEU A 118 -10.26 -2.01 11.82
C LEU A 118 -8.96 -2.27 12.58
N THR A 119 -7.87 -1.66 12.12
CA THR A 119 -6.53 -1.95 12.65
C THR A 119 -6.07 -0.96 13.71
N GLN A 120 -6.69 0.21 13.78
CA GLN A 120 -6.25 1.36 14.59
C GLN A 120 -4.80 1.76 14.26
N CYS A 121 -4.38 1.54 13.02
CA CYS A 121 -3.08 1.91 12.45
C CYS A 121 -3.26 2.89 11.30
N ALA A 122 -2.16 3.38 10.73
CA ALA A 122 -2.22 4.09 9.45
C ALA A 122 -2.32 3.08 8.30
N ALA A 123 -3.24 3.31 7.37
CA ALA A 123 -3.35 2.55 6.14
C ALA A 123 -2.64 3.29 5.00
N VAL A 124 -1.89 2.55 4.19
CA VAL A 124 -1.21 3.04 2.99
C VAL A 124 -1.70 2.28 1.78
N MET A 125 -2.02 2.99 0.71
CA MET A 125 -2.46 2.41 -0.55
C MET A 125 -1.74 3.09 -1.71
N THR A 126 -1.49 2.34 -2.78
CA THR A 126 -0.99 2.90 -4.04
C THR A 126 -1.98 2.61 -5.16
N THR A 127 -2.15 3.56 -6.10
CA THR A 127 -2.87 3.24 -7.34
C THR A 127 -2.14 2.15 -8.12
N PRO A 128 -2.87 1.36 -8.94
CA PRO A 128 -2.23 0.36 -9.77
C PRO A 128 -1.28 1.01 -10.77
N SER A 129 -0.11 0.43 -10.92
CA SER A 129 0.91 0.83 -11.88
C SER A 129 1.48 -0.41 -12.57
N GLY A 130 2.04 -0.23 -13.77
CA GLY A 130 2.67 -1.31 -14.53
C GLY A 130 3.42 -0.74 -15.71
N GLU A 131 4.53 -1.39 -16.09
CA GLU A 131 5.38 -0.95 -17.22
C GLU A 131 4.61 -0.97 -18.54
N ASN A 132 3.64 -1.88 -18.68
CA ASN A 132 2.82 -2.07 -19.88
C ASN A 132 1.47 -1.32 -19.82
N THR A 133 1.27 -0.42 -18.86
CA THR A 133 0.05 0.39 -18.82
C THR A 133 -0.14 1.11 -20.16
N LYS A 134 -1.30 0.91 -20.82
CA LYS A 134 -1.62 1.45 -22.15
C LYS A 134 -2.68 2.52 -22.05
N ILE A 135 -2.73 3.39 -23.04
CA ILE A 135 -3.84 4.33 -23.21
C ILE A 135 -5.05 3.53 -23.69
N LYS A 136 -6.13 3.50 -22.89
CA LYS A 136 -7.41 2.86 -23.26
C LYS A 136 -8.33 3.82 -24.01
N ARG A 137 -8.33 5.09 -23.60
CA ARG A 137 -9.18 6.14 -24.20
C ARG A 137 -8.58 7.52 -23.97
N VAL A 138 -8.71 8.38 -24.96
CA VAL A 138 -8.38 9.81 -24.87
C VAL A 138 -9.52 10.61 -25.52
N GLU A 139 -10.03 11.60 -24.81
CA GLU A 139 -11.08 12.50 -25.27
C GLU A 139 -10.62 13.94 -25.18
N LEU A 140 -10.97 14.74 -26.20
CA LEU A 140 -10.82 16.18 -26.21
C LEU A 140 -12.21 16.78 -25.99
N VAL A 141 -12.38 17.51 -24.89
CA VAL A 141 -13.63 18.16 -24.51
C VAL A 141 -13.48 19.67 -24.63
N PRO A 142 -14.02 20.31 -25.69
CA PRO A 142 -14.03 21.77 -25.82
C PRO A 142 -14.85 22.41 -24.71
N ILE A 143 -14.28 23.41 -24.04
CA ILE A 143 -14.93 24.16 -22.94
C ILE A 143 -15.30 25.57 -23.47
N SER A 144 -14.41 26.16 -24.26
CA SER A 144 -14.61 27.47 -24.89
C SER A 144 -13.84 27.52 -26.21
N PRO A 145 -13.96 28.58 -27.02
CA PRO A 145 -13.24 28.65 -28.30
C PRO A 145 -11.72 28.48 -28.22
N HIS A 146 -11.12 28.74 -27.08
CA HIS A 146 -9.67 28.64 -26.88
C HIS A 146 -9.27 27.72 -25.72
N THR A 147 -10.23 27.07 -25.05
CA THR A 147 -9.95 26.23 -23.88
C THR A 147 -10.58 24.85 -24.08
N ALA A 148 -9.81 23.83 -23.88
CA ALA A 148 -10.30 22.45 -23.86
C ALA A 148 -9.75 21.68 -22.67
N MET A 149 -10.38 20.55 -22.40
CA MET A 149 -9.91 19.55 -21.44
C MET A 149 -9.58 18.27 -22.21
N ILE A 150 -8.42 17.68 -21.92
CA ILE A 150 -8.13 16.30 -22.32
C ILE A 150 -8.47 15.41 -21.12
N VAL A 151 -9.20 14.34 -21.40
CA VAL A 151 -9.47 13.25 -20.46
C VAL A 151 -8.80 11.99 -21.00
N LEU A 152 -7.98 11.35 -20.18
CA LEU A 152 -7.25 10.13 -20.51
C LEU A 152 -7.64 9.02 -19.53
N LEU A 153 -8.05 7.88 -20.08
CA LEU A 153 -8.25 6.63 -19.33
C LEU A 153 -7.14 5.66 -19.71
N ALA A 154 -6.40 5.19 -18.73
CA ALA A 154 -5.38 4.16 -18.90
C ALA A 154 -5.92 2.75 -18.63
N SER A 155 -5.22 1.71 -19.11
CA SER A 155 -5.63 0.30 -18.97
C SER A 155 -5.63 -0.20 -17.51
N ASN A 156 -4.94 0.51 -16.61
CA ASN A 156 -4.97 0.28 -15.17
C ASN A 156 -6.20 0.90 -14.48
N GLY A 157 -7.14 1.47 -15.23
CA GLY A 157 -8.36 2.11 -14.72
C GLY A 157 -8.16 3.55 -14.23
N ILE A 158 -6.94 4.07 -14.27
CA ILE A 158 -6.66 5.44 -13.81
C ILE A 158 -7.13 6.44 -14.85
N LEU A 159 -7.98 7.37 -14.40
CA LEU A 159 -8.45 8.49 -15.18
C LEU A 159 -7.67 9.74 -14.80
N ARG A 160 -7.18 10.46 -15.80
CA ARG A 160 -6.51 11.76 -15.63
C ARG A 160 -7.10 12.78 -16.57
N SER A 161 -7.15 14.04 -16.14
CA SER A 161 -7.62 15.12 -16.99
C SER A 161 -6.77 16.38 -16.81
N LYS A 162 -6.68 17.18 -17.87
CA LYS A 162 -5.95 18.45 -17.87
C LYS A 162 -6.68 19.48 -18.71
N LEU A 163 -6.91 20.64 -18.12
CA LEU A 163 -7.31 21.83 -18.86
C LEU A 163 -6.09 22.48 -19.52
N PHE A 164 -6.26 22.93 -20.75
CA PHE A 164 -5.24 23.68 -21.47
C PHE A 164 -5.87 24.72 -22.38
N ARG A 165 -5.08 25.70 -22.76
CA ARG A 165 -5.50 26.79 -23.65
C ARG A 165 -4.70 26.73 -24.93
N LEU A 166 -5.37 26.97 -26.07
CA LEU A 166 -4.78 27.11 -27.40
C LEU A 166 -4.82 28.57 -27.86
N ASP A 167 -3.80 28.95 -28.63
CA ASP A 167 -3.78 30.27 -29.27
C ASP A 167 -4.78 30.35 -30.45
N SER A 168 -4.97 29.23 -31.15
CA SER A 168 -5.99 29.06 -32.20
C SER A 168 -7.33 28.66 -31.60
N ALA A 169 -8.41 29.02 -32.31
CA ALA A 169 -9.76 28.58 -31.92
C ALA A 169 -9.90 27.08 -32.14
N ILE A 170 -10.58 26.43 -31.18
CA ILE A 170 -10.88 24.97 -31.22
C ILE A 170 -12.17 24.84 -32.04
N ASP A 171 -12.02 24.45 -33.29
CA ASP A 171 -13.12 24.18 -34.21
C ASP A 171 -13.35 22.66 -34.40
N THR A 172 -14.33 22.31 -35.21
CA THR A 172 -14.67 20.91 -35.50
C THR A 172 -13.52 20.18 -36.17
N THR A 173 -12.75 20.85 -37.03
CA THR A 173 -11.64 20.28 -37.79
C THR A 173 -10.51 19.85 -36.82
N ILE A 174 -10.18 20.69 -35.85
CA ILE A 174 -9.20 20.40 -34.83
C ILE A 174 -9.63 19.18 -33.97
N CYS A 175 -10.93 19.14 -33.60
CA CYS A 175 -11.46 18.01 -32.83
C CYS A 175 -11.42 16.71 -33.60
N GLU A 176 -11.81 16.71 -34.89
CA GLU A 176 -11.77 15.53 -35.77
C GLU A 176 -10.33 15.07 -36.01
N THR A 177 -9.40 15.98 -36.27
CA THR A 177 -7.99 15.66 -36.43
C THR A 177 -7.41 15.04 -35.17
N PHE A 178 -7.71 15.63 -33.99
CA PHE A 178 -7.27 15.03 -32.72
C PHE A 178 -7.84 13.64 -32.50
N TYR A 179 -9.13 13.44 -32.77
CA TYR A 179 -9.77 12.13 -32.65
C TYR A 179 -9.11 11.09 -33.55
N ASN A 180 -8.85 11.41 -34.80
CA ASN A 180 -8.19 10.51 -35.76
C ASN A 180 -6.76 10.17 -35.31
N VAL A 181 -6.01 11.15 -34.82
CA VAL A 181 -4.66 10.94 -34.27
C VAL A 181 -4.71 10.05 -33.04
N ALA A 182 -5.64 10.33 -32.13
CA ALA A 182 -5.81 9.53 -30.90
C ALA A 182 -6.09 8.06 -31.23
N GLN A 183 -7.04 7.80 -32.14
CA GLN A 183 -7.42 6.44 -32.55
C GLN A 183 -6.27 5.71 -33.27
N ALA A 184 -5.56 6.39 -34.16
CA ALA A 184 -4.53 5.75 -34.99
C ALA A 184 -3.18 5.59 -34.29
N MET A 185 -2.84 6.48 -33.34
CA MET A 185 -1.47 6.63 -32.86
C MET A 185 -1.31 6.68 -31.34
N LEU A 186 -2.39 6.79 -30.56
CA LEU A 186 -2.30 6.90 -29.10
C LEU A 186 -2.97 5.71 -28.40
N ILE A 187 -4.15 5.29 -28.84
CA ILE A 187 -4.88 4.19 -28.20
C ILE A 187 -4.12 2.87 -28.36
N GLY A 188 -3.99 2.13 -27.26
CA GLY A 188 -3.24 0.86 -27.20
C GLY A 188 -1.73 1.02 -27.06
N VAL A 189 -1.21 2.25 -27.11
CA VAL A 189 0.22 2.53 -26.94
C VAL A 189 0.57 2.49 -25.44
N PRO A 190 1.67 1.79 -25.06
CA PRO A 190 2.19 1.85 -23.70
C PRO A 190 2.55 3.28 -23.31
N VAL A 191 2.16 3.72 -22.11
CA VAL A 191 2.45 5.09 -21.64
C VAL A 191 3.96 5.38 -21.57
N SER A 192 4.77 4.36 -21.33
CA SER A 192 6.24 4.44 -21.37
C SER A 192 6.82 4.75 -22.75
N SER A 193 6.06 4.46 -23.82
CA SER A 193 6.45 4.72 -25.21
C SER A 193 6.18 6.16 -25.67
N LEU A 194 5.42 6.95 -24.91
CA LEU A 194 5.10 8.34 -25.24
C LEU A 194 6.28 9.27 -24.94
N THR A 195 7.40 9.00 -25.57
CA THR A 195 8.61 9.79 -25.48
C THR A 195 8.53 11.04 -26.36
N PRO A 196 9.37 12.07 -26.13
CA PRO A 196 9.48 13.21 -27.06
C PRO A 196 9.73 12.80 -28.51
N ALA A 197 10.54 11.74 -28.74
CA ALA A 197 10.80 11.20 -30.07
C ALA A 197 9.54 10.62 -30.73
N TYR A 198 8.69 9.92 -29.94
CA TYR A 198 7.42 9.42 -30.44
C TYR A 198 6.46 10.55 -30.81
N LEU A 199 6.35 11.58 -29.97
CA LEU A 199 5.52 12.76 -30.27
C LEU A 199 6.00 13.51 -31.51
N GLN A 200 7.32 13.63 -31.72
CA GLN A 200 7.91 14.20 -32.92
C GLN A 200 7.57 13.36 -34.16
N SER A 201 7.54 12.04 -34.07
CA SER A 201 7.14 11.17 -35.19
C SER A 201 5.67 11.37 -35.57
N ILE A 202 4.78 11.61 -34.61
CA ILE A 202 3.38 11.98 -34.87
C ILE A 202 3.32 13.35 -35.56
N ALA A 203 4.01 14.34 -35.02
CA ALA A 203 4.04 15.69 -35.60
C ALA A 203 4.54 15.69 -37.03
N ALA A 204 5.58 14.89 -37.34
CA ALA A 204 6.09 14.76 -38.70
C ALA A 204 5.06 14.19 -39.70
N ARG A 205 4.15 13.33 -39.25
CA ARG A 205 3.07 12.77 -40.10
C ARG A 205 1.93 13.76 -40.32
N LEU A 206 1.71 14.68 -39.38
CA LEU A 206 0.63 15.68 -39.42
C LEU A 206 0.99 16.91 -40.29
N GLY A 207 2.27 17.11 -40.62
CA GLY A 207 2.70 18.24 -41.43
C GLY A 207 2.30 19.59 -40.81
N MET A 208 1.56 20.41 -41.59
CA MET A 208 1.13 21.75 -41.13
C MET A 208 0.17 21.74 -39.93
N GLU A 209 -0.61 20.68 -39.76
CA GLU A 209 -1.56 20.56 -38.63
C GLU A 209 -0.83 20.29 -37.29
N SER A 210 0.45 19.92 -37.37
CA SER A 210 1.26 19.61 -36.17
C SER A 210 1.35 20.77 -35.18
N LEU A 211 1.33 22.03 -35.65
CA LEU A 211 1.44 23.21 -34.80
C LEU A 211 0.22 23.34 -33.86
N ALA A 212 -0.99 23.05 -34.37
CA ALA A 212 -2.20 23.06 -33.56
C ALA A 212 -2.30 21.84 -32.64
N MET A 213 -1.78 20.67 -33.06
CA MET A 213 -1.86 19.42 -32.33
C MET A 213 -0.80 19.27 -31.23
N PHE A 214 0.35 19.92 -31.35
CA PHE A 214 1.48 19.72 -30.43
C PHE A 214 1.14 20.00 -28.94
N PRO A 215 0.41 21.07 -28.57
CA PRO A 215 0.01 21.28 -27.18
C PRO A 215 -0.88 20.16 -26.64
N MET A 216 -1.76 19.61 -27.48
CA MET A 216 -2.65 18.50 -27.09
C MET A 216 -1.87 17.20 -26.89
N LEU A 217 -0.97 16.87 -27.81
CA LEU A 217 -0.10 15.71 -27.73
C LEU A 217 0.82 15.78 -26.51
N SER A 218 1.35 16.97 -26.20
CA SER A 218 2.15 17.21 -24.99
C SER A 218 1.32 16.98 -23.73
N ALA A 219 0.07 17.48 -23.69
CA ALA A 219 -0.83 17.25 -22.57
C ALA A 219 -1.16 15.76 -22.41
N VAL A 220 -1.38 15.01 -23.50
CA VAL A 220 -1.58 13.55 -23.45
C VAL A 220 -0.35 12.85 -22.87
N ALA A 221 0.87 13.23 -23.28
CA ALA A 221 2.08 12.63 -22.74
C ALA A 221 2.25 12.88 -21.25
N GLU A 222 1.99 14.11 -20.78
CA GLU A 222 2.03 14.43 -19.35
C GLU A 222 0.99 13.64 -18.54
N LEU A 223 -0.25 13.56 -19.04
CA LEU A 223 -1.32 12.78 -18.40
C LEU A 223 -0.99 11.29 -18.36
N SER A 224 -0.39 10.77 -19.43
CA SER A 224 0.05 9.38 -19.52
C SER A 224 1.13 9.07 -18.49
N GLN A 225 2.14 9.93 -18.36
CA GLN A 225 3.17 9.78 -17.34
C GLN A 225 2.58 9.84 -15.93
N SER A 226 1.63 10.75 -15.69
CA SER A 226 0.92 10.84 -14.42
C SER A 226 0.08 9.58 -14.13
N ALA A 227 -0.55 8.98 -15.13
CA ALA A 227 -1.33 7.75 -14.98
C ALA A 227 -0.46 6.50 -14.75
N ALA A 228 0.78 6.51 -15.25
CA ALA A 228 1.74 5.44 -15.04
C ALA A 228 2.40 5.47 -13.65
N GLN A 229 2.45 6.64 -13.02
CA GLN A 229 3.06 6.77 -11.70
C GLN A 229 2.10 6.39 -10.60
N PRO A 230 2.49 5.49 -9.66
CA PRO A 230 1.62 5.15 -8.54
C PRO A 230 1.41 6.37 -7.63
N HIS A 231 0.15 6.67 -7.38
CA HIS A 231 -0.26 7.65 -6.37
C HIS A 231 -0.36 6.95 -5.03
N VAL A 232 0.15 7.58 -3.98
CA VAL A 232 0.09 7.06 -2.61
C VAL A 232 -1.01 7.77 -1.83
N PHE A 233 -1.91 7.00 -1.24
CA PHE A 233 -2.94 7.47 -0.32
C PHE A 233 -2.61 7.00 1.09
N LEU A 234 -2.95 7.83 2.06
CA LEU A 234 -2.85 7.55 3.48
C LEU A 234 -4.19 7.78 4.15
N SER A 235 -4.58 6.87 5.03
CA SER A 235 -5.75 7.00 5.89
C SER A 235 -5.38 6.66 7.33
N GLY A 236 -6.03 7.29 8.31
CA GLY A 236 -5.86 6.96 9.71
C GLY A 236 -4.49 7.28 10.32
N GLN A 237 -3.72 8.22 9.75
CA GLN A 237 -2.40 8.61 10.30
C GLN A 237 -2.50 9.06 11.76
N SER A 238 -3.62 9.68 12.17
CA SER A 238 -3.89 10.11 13.54
C SER A 238 -3.95 8.95 14.53
N ASN A 239 -4.27 7.71 14.08
CA ASN A 239 -4.27 6.53 14.94
C ASN A 239 -2.90 6.28 15.56
N LEU A 240 -1.81 6.63 14.83
CA LEU A 240 -0.45 6.45 15.31
C LEU A 240 -0.17 7.28 16.57
N LEU A 241 -0.88 8.39 16.78
CA LEU A 241 -0.73 9.25 17.96
C LEU A 241 -1.20 8.57 19.26
N HIS A 242 -2.03 7.55 19.17
CA HIS A 242 -2.53 6.80 20.31
C HIS A 242 -1.56 5.72 20.82
N HIS A 243 -0.51 5.42 20.05
CA HIS A 243 0.48 4.41 20.40
C HIS A 243 1.64 5.02 21.20
N ARG A 244 1.91 4.47 22.39
CA ARG A 244 2.99 4.93 23.29
C ARG A 244 4.37 4.87 22.66
N GLU A 245 4.58 3.96 21.72
CA GLU A 245 5.83 3.75 20.98
C GLU A 245 6.26 4.99 20.17
N TYR A 246 5.31 5.83 19.81
CA TYR A 246 5.55 7.06 19.07
C TYR A 246 5.59 8.31 19.96
N ALA A 247 5.48 8.15 21.29
CA ALA A 247 5.56 9.30 22.20
C ALA A 247 6.87 10.06 22.00
N GLY A 248 6.76 11.37 21.74
CA GLY A 248 7.91 12.27 21.49
C GLY A 248 8.46 12.23 20.06
N ARG A 249 8.05 11.27 19.19
CA ARG A 249 8.51 11.15 17.79
C ARG A 249 7.37 11.17 16.78
N ALA A 250 6.14 11.34 17.24
CA ALA A 250 4.95 11.26 16.38
C ALA A 250 4.97 12.31 15.26
N TYR A 251 5.46 13.52 15.52
CA TYR A 251 5.57 14.56 14.51
C TYR A 251 6.53 14.15 13.37
N GLU A 252 7.72 13.64 13.71
CA GLU A 252 8.71 13.17 12.72
C GLU A 252 8.14 12.05 11.86
N LEU A 253 7.39 11.12 12.48
CA LEU A 253 6.75 10.02 11.78
C LEU A 253 5.67 10.53 10.83
N LEU A 254 4.78 11.41 11.29
CA LEU A 254 3.72 11.98 10.45
C LEU A 254 4.29 12.81 9.29
N GLU A 255 5.33 13.62 9.54
CA GLU A 255 6.03 14.37 8.50
C GLU A 255 6.65 13.42 7.46
N PHE A 256 7.31 12.35 7.91
CA PHE A 256 7.88 11.32 7.04
C PHE A 256 6.81 10.68 6.15
N LEU A 257 5.69 10.26 6.75
CA LEU A 257 4.58 9.64 6.02
C LEU A 257 3.92 10.60 5.01
N SER A 258 3.85 11.90 5.34
CA SER A 258 3.23 12.91 4.46
C SER A 258 4.00 13.15 3.16
N ARG A 259 5.29 12.83 3.12
CA ARG A 259 6.13 13.04 1.92
C ARG A 259 5.79 12.10 0.75
N GLY A 260 5.11 10.99 1.00
CA GLY A 260 4.68 10.02 -0.02
C GLY A 260 5.82 9.21 -0.66
N THR A 261 6.95 9.82 -1.00
CA THR A 261 8.10 9.16 -1.65
C THR A 261 8.63 7.95 -0.88
N PRO A 262 8.85 8.00 0.45
CA PRO A 262 9.31 6.84 1.21
C PRO A 262 8.32 5.67 1.16
N LEU A 263 7.02 5.96 1.20
CA LEU A 263 5.96 4.96 1.14
C LEU A 263 5.90 4.31 -0.24
N ARG A 264 6.09 5.10 -1.30
CA ARG A 264 6.23 4.59 -2.64
C ARG A 264 7.42 3.64 -2.75
N THR A 265 8.59 4.02 -2.21
CA THR A 265 9.78 3.16 -2.19
C THR A 265 9.50 1.82 -1.47
N LEU A 266 8.77 1.83 -0.35
CA LEU A 266 8.36 0.63 0.36
C LEU A 266 7.46 -0.25 -0.50
N ALA A 267 6.47 0.35 -1.17
CA ALA A 267 5.53 -0.36 -2.04
C ALA A 267 6.24 -0.94 -3.29
N ASP A 268 7.09 -0.16 -3.96
CA ASP A 268 7.81 -0.58 -5.17
C ASP A 268 8.85 -1.69 -4.88
N SER A 269 9.44 -1.69 -3.68
CA SER A 269 10.41 -2.71 -3.26
C SER A 269 9.79 -3.99 -2.70
N MET A 270 8.46 -4.09 -2.69
CA MET A 270 7.72 -5.24 -2.18
C MET A 270 8.02 -6.50 -2.99
N LYS A 271 8.32 -7.60 -2.29
CA LYS A 271 8.55 -8.93 -2.87
C LYS A 271 7.35 -9.83 -2.59
N GLY A 272 6.76 -10.39 -3.66
CA GLY A 272 5.63 -11.32 -3.54
C GLY A 272 4.27 -10.64 -3.30
N GLU A 273 3.29 -11.43 -2.84
CA GLU A 273 1.90 -10.99 -2.64
C GLU A 273 1.66 -10.34 -1.28
N LEU A 274 2.42 -10.74 -0.27
CA LEU A 274 2.37 -10.20 1.08
C LEU A 274 3.79 -10.06 1.62
N GLU A 275 4.09 -8.91 2.22
CA GLU A 275 5.37 -8.66 2.86
C GLU A 275 5.17 -7.98 4.22
N ILE A 276 5.92 -8.45 5.22
CA ILE A 276 5.94 -7.90 6.58
C ILE A 276 7.36 -7.43 6.86
N ARG A 277 7.54 -6.16 7.18
CA ARG A 277 8.82 -5.57 7.58
C ARG A 277 8.71 -5.04 9.00
N ILE A 278 9.66 -5.43 9.84
CA ILE A 278 9.66 -5.15 11.28
C ILE A 278 10.85 -4.27 11.64
N GLY A 279 10.58 -3.10 12.22
CA GLY A 279 11.62 -2.21 12.70
C GLY A 279 12.62 -1.81 11.62
N ARG A 280 13.89 -2.11 11.79
CA ARG A 280 14.99 -1.73 10.88
C ARG A 280 14.89 -2.35 9.49
N GLU A 281 14.11 -3.40 9.30
CA GLU A 281 13.86 -4.01 7.98
C GLU A 281 13.17 -3.04 7.02
N ASN A 282 12.49 -2.02 7.54
CA ASN A 282 11.88 -0.97 6.74
C ASN A 282 12.89 -0.10 5.99
N GLY A 283 14.16 -0.08 6.40
CA GLY A 283 15.21 0.72 5.77
C GLY A 283 15.14 2.23 6.06
N PHE A 284 14.26 2.67 6.95
CA PHE A 284 14.07 4.07 7.34
C PHE A 284 14.10 4.20 8.85
N VAL A 285 14.95 5.08 9.37
CA VAL A 285 15.11 5.32 10.81
C VAL A 285 13.81 5.76 11.49
N GLN A 286 12.94 6.48 10.75
CA GLN A 286 11.63 6.90 11.23
C GLN A 286 10.69 5.72 11.51
N LEU A 287 10.94 4.56 10.90
CA LEU A 287 10.15 3.35 11.03
C LEU A 287 10.81 2.27 11.91
N ASP A 288 11.91 2.58 12.62
CA ASP A 288 12.62 1.62 13.48
C ASP A 288 11.74 1.01 14.59
N ASN A 289 10.72 1.74 15.05
CA ASN A 289 9.74 1.28 16.03
C ASN A 289 8.41 0.85 15.40
N SER A 290 8.39 0.71 14.08
CA SER A 290 7.17 0.41 13.32
C SER A 290 7.30 -0.92 12.59
N SER A 291 6.16 -1.57 12.39
CA SER A 291 6.04 -2.61 11.37
C SER A 291 5.19 -2.11 10.22
N VAL A 292 5.57 -2.52 9.02
CA VAL A 292 4.86 -2.27 7.77
C VAL A 292 4.42 -3.62 7.21
N ILE A 293 3.12 -3.79 7.01
CA ILE A 293 2.56 -4.97 6.35
C ILE A 293 1.94 -4.51 5.04
N LEU A 294 2.39 -5.06 3.92
CA LEU A 294 1.91 -4.74 2.59
C LEU A 294 1.33 -5.97 1.92
N ALA A 295 0.21 -5.82 1.26
CA ALA A 295 -0.38 -6.82 0.38
C ALA A 295 -0.51 -6.24 -1.03
N ARG A 296 -0.19 -7.05 -2.03
CA ARG A 296 -0.33 -6.70 -3.44
C ARG A 296 -1.75 -6.99 -3.90
N TYR A 297 -2.32 -6.11 -4.69
CA TYR A 297 -3.52 -6.37 -5.48
C TYR A 297 -3.20 -6.19 -6.95
N THR A 298 -3.93 -6.89 -7.81
CA THR A 298 -3.73 -6.89 -9.27
C THR A 298 -4.92 -6.28 -9.99
N VAL A 299 -4.66 -5.71 -11.16
CA VAL A 299 -5.69 -5.13 -12.04
C VAL A 299 -5.35 -5.52 -13.47
N GLY A 300 -6.12 -6.47 -14.02
CA GLY A 300 -5.78 -7.10 -15.29
C GLY A 300 -4.46 -7.89 -15.20
N GLU A 301 -3.82 -8.11 -16.35
CA GLU A 301 -2.60 -8.93 -16.43
C GLU A 301 -1.32 -8.17 -16.08
N ASP A 302 -1.30 -6.85 -16.31
CA ASP A 302 -0.04 -6.07 -16.36
C ASP A 302 0.09 -4.99 -15.27
N SER A 303 -0.94 -4.80 -14.44
CA SER A 303 -0.95 -3.71 -13.46
C SER A 303 -1.18 -4.22 -12.04
N SER A 304 -0.48 -3.66 -11.10
CA SER A 304 -0.68 -3.97 -9.68
C SER A 304 -0.46 -2.73 -8.80
N GLY A 305 -1.06 -2.76 -7.64
CA GLY A 305 -0.81 -1.80 -6.58
C GLY A 305 -0.62 -2.50 -5.25
N SER A 306 -0.48 -1.74 -4.20
CA SER A 306 -0.34 -2.26 -2.84
C SER A 306 -1.33 -1.60 -1.89
N ILE A 307 -1.77 -2.37 -0.91
CA ILE A 307 -2.48 -1.88 0.26
C ILE A 307 -1.79 -2.42 1.51
N GLY A 308 -1.66 -1.61 2.53
CA GLY A 308 -0.99 -2.03 3.74
C GLY A 308 -1.27 -1.16 4.94
N ILE A 309 -0.63 -1.53 6.04
CA ILE A 309 -0.71 -0.83 7.31
C ILE A 309 0.67 -0.51 7.85
N ILE A 310 0.76 0.60 8.55
CA ILE A 310 1.92 1.05 9.30
C ILE A 310 1.46 1.25 10.74
N GLY A 311 2.09 0.53 11.65
CA GLY A 311 1.78 0.59 13.08
C GLY A 311 2.99 0.23 13.93
N PRO A 312 2.87 0.20 15.26
CA PRO A 312 3.97 -0.18 16.15
C PRO A 312 4.41 -1.63 15.90
N THR A 313 5.65 -1.98 16.25
CA THR A 313 6.16 -3.36 16.10
C THR A 313 5.29 -4.39 16.84
N ARG A 314 4.60 -4.01 17.91
CA ARG A 314 3.68 -4.85 18.67
C ARG A 314 2.26 -4.94 18.08
N MET A 315 2.14 -5.10 16.78
CA MET A 315 0.83 -5.31 16.13
C MET A 315 0.34 -6.75 16.31
N ASP A 316 -0.97 -6.94 16.30
CA ASP A 316 -1.58 -8.27 16.27
C ASP A 316 -1.53 -8.87 14.85
N TYR A 317 -0.35 -9.41 14.48
CA TYR A 317 -0.10 -9.99 13.16
C TYR A 317 -1.08 -11.11 12.81
N ARG A 318 -1.51 -11.90 13.80
CA ARG A 318 -2.47 -12.99 13.63
C ARG A 318 -3.80 -12.50 13.06
N ARG A 319 -4.26 -11.33 13.51
CA ARG A 319 -5.52 -10.70 13.05
C ARG A 319 -5.33 -9.91 11.77
N LEU A 320 -4.19 -9.21 11.64
CA LEU A 320 -3.97 -8.23 10.58
C LEU A 320 -3.65 -8.87 9.23
N VAL A 321 -2.86 -9.93 9.21
CA VAL A 321 -2.43 -10.61 7.97
C VAL A 321 -3.62 -11.15 7.16
N PRO A 322 -4.57 -11.92 7.74
CA PRO A 322 -5.74 -12.38 7.00
C PRO A 322 -6.62 -11.23 6.48
N GLY A 323 -6.75 -10.15 7.26
CA GLY A 323 -7.51 -8.97 6.87
C GLY A 323 -6.91 -8.27 5.64
N LEU A 324 -5.58 -8.12 5.62
CA LEU A 324 -4.90 -7.54 4.47
C LEU A 324 -5.01 -8.41 3.22
N LYS A 325 -4.83 -9.71 3.35
CA LYS A 325 -5.02 -10.65 2.23
C LYS A 325 -6.43 -10.56 1.66
N TYR A 326 -7.44 -10.54 2.52
CA TYR A 326 -8.83 -10.45 2.10
C TYR A 326 -9.14 -9.15 1.36
N ILE A 327 -8.74 -8.00 1.93
CA ILE A 327 -9.02 -6.70 1.33
C ILE A 327 -8.30 -6.52 -0.02
N SER A 328 -7.07 -7.01 -0.16
CA SER A 328 -6.34 -6.97 -1.44
C SER A 328 -7.04 -7.79 -2.53
N GLN A 329 -7.58 -8.97 -2.20
CA GLN A 329 -8.37 -9.78 -3.12
C GLN A 329 -9.69 -9.13 -3.51
N CYS A 330 -10.38 -8.48 -2.55
CA CYS A 330 -11.61 -7.74 -2.83
C CYS A 330 -11.35 -6.54 -3.76
N ILE A 331 -10.26 -5.80 -3.54
CA ILE A 331 -9.85 -4.70 -4.43
C ILE A 331 -9.59 -5.22 -5.85
N SER A 332 -8.80 -6.29 -6.00
CA SER A 332 -8.52 -6.89 -7.32
C SER A 332 -9.82 -7.22 -8.06
N LYS A 333 -10.71 -7.98 -7.44
CA LYS A 333 -11.99 -8.39 -8.04
C LYS A 333 -12.88 -7.21 -8.43
N THR A 334 -12.94 -6.18 -7.57
CA THR A 334 -13.79 -5.01 -7.82
C THR A 334 -13.24 -4.16 -8.96
N MET A 335 -11.91 -3.98 -9.03
CA MET A 335 -11.27 -3.24 -10.11
C MET A 335 -11.37 -3.98 -11.46
N GLU A 336 -11.16 -5.29 -11.47
CA GLU A 336 -11.31 -6.11 -12.68
C GLU A 336 -12.73 -5.97 -13.23
N LYS A 337 -13.75 -6.14 -12.40
CA LYS A 337 -15.13 -5.98 -12.79
C LYS A 337 -15.45 -4.60 -13.37
N ALA A 338 -14.93 -3.53 -12.74
CA ALA A 338 -15.13 -2.15 -13.23
C ALA A 338 -14.43 -1.86 -14.57
N LEU A 339 -13.44 -2.66 -14.98
CA LEU A 339 -12.73 -2.51 -16.26
C LEU A 339 -13.32 -3.37 -17.38
N GLU A 340 -14.09 -4.42 -17.06
CA GLU A 340 -14.78 -5.29 -18.03
C GLU A 340 -16.11 -4.70 -18.51
N GLU A 341 -16.78 -3.88 -17.67
CA GLU A 341 -18.00 -3.13 -18.02
C GLU A 341 -17.69 -1.84 -18.81
#